data_96208fb0ac34f956ce8e05c9a67a992e
#
_entry.id   96208fb0ac34f956ce8e05c9a67a992e
#
_cell.length_a   1.000
_cell.length_b   1.000
_cell.length_c   1.000
_cell.angle_alpha   90.00
_cell.angle_beta   90.00
_cell.angle_gamma   90.00
#
_symmetry.space_group_name_H-M   'P 1'
#
loop_
_entity.id
_entity.type
_entity.pdbx_description
1 polymer ?
#
loop_
_entity_poly.entity_id
_entity_poly.type
_entity_poly.pdbx_seq_one_letter_code
_entity_poly.pdbx_strand_id
1 'polypeptide(L)'
;MIEKCFICGGKVETKKILPFRDLIGSGVEIYNMHIGRCDNCGFILQQNPLTAEQLENRYKNESKYEFDSADNIFSESDDYVGRCRRQKHFIEENIGKRKSGGVESVLEVGAASGYNLSLYAGKRRLGIEPSALNCKLAKKNYGVEMFNGLWSEFLEKNSGETFDLIFTSHVLEHIVDPMKFIRECAAVCNRYMFVEVPCFDIKFIEEPYGMFGEEHVNFFTIQSLWHLMSNAGFAPIEFEMIFGFGKFLPAGWPAISTLWEKADDKKSIYKSGACLERYLAENKILLQAVDEKIKKIPSGEKLALWGIAHHAAMLLGNTSLAEKNIVRVYDSDKRKTGLKFFGIPITPFNEDDIISGEVDAILITTYTAQKSISKAINKMNLPCKVYKLYDI
;
A
#
# COMPACT_ATOMS: atom_id res chain seq x y z
N MET A 1 -1.82 24.87 -20.65
CA MET A 1 -1.46 23.43 -20.57
C MET A 1 -0.37 23.22 -19.55
N ILE A 2 -0.43 22.13 -18.79
CA ILE A 2 0.59 21.77 -17.80
C ILE A 2 1.76 21.13 -18.53
N GLU A 3 2.92 21.79 -18.53
CA GLU A 3 4.13 21.36 -19.23
C GLU A 3 5.20 20.80 -18.28
N LYS A 4 5.07 21.05 -16.98
CA LYS A 4 5.99 20.58 -15.94
C LYS A 4 5.29 19.68 -14.94
N CYS A 5 5.92 18.59 -14.60
CA CYS A 5 5.44 17.60 -13.64
C CYS A 5 5.42 18.18 -12.23
N PHE A 6 4.31 18.08 -11.53
CA PHE A 6 4.18 18.51 -10.14
C PHE A 6 5.08 17.71 -9.17
N ILE A 7 5.38 16.44 -9.49
CA ILE A 7 6.17 15.56 -8.62
C ILE A 7 7.67 15.85 -8.70
N CYS A 8 8.21 15.98 -9.93
CA CYS A 8 9.67 16.02 -10.13
C CYS A 8 10.17 17.21 -10.96
N GLY A 9 9.28 18.09 -11.44
CA GLY A 9 9.63 19.22 -12.30
C GLY A 9 10.01 18.86 -13.74
N GLY A 10 10.02 17.57 -14.09
CA GLY A 10 10.36 17.09 -15.44
C GLY A 10 9.35 17.54 -16.48
N LYS A 11 9.73 17.45 -17.76
CA LYS A 11 8.86 17.78 -18.88
C LYS A 11 7.70 16.81 -19.00
N VAL A 12 6.51 17.32 -19.28
CA VAL A 12 5.30 16.53 -19.56
C VAL A 12 5.00 16.57 -21.05
N GLU A 13 4.95 15.41 -21.67
CA GLU A 13 4.60 15.30 -23.10
C GLU A 13 3.21 14.73 -23.28
N THR A 14 2.44 15.32 -24.21
CA THR A 14 1.12 14.82 -24.61
C THR A 14 1.26 13.46 -25.27
N LYS A 15 0.61 12.45 -24.72
CA LYS A 15 0.62 11.08 -25.27
C LYS A 15 -0.69 10.74 -25.97
N LYS A 16 -1.81 11.38 -25.60
CA LYS A 16 -3.13 11.14 -26.19
C LYS A 16 -4.00 12.39 -26.07
N ILE A 17 -4.82 12.64 -27.05
CA ILE A 17 -5.93 13.59 -26.99
C ILE A 17 -7.23 12.78 -27.11
N LEU A 18 -8.13 12.95 -26.17
CA LEU A 18 -9.44 12.30 -26.13
C LEU A 18 -10.53 13.38 -26.26
N PRO A 19 -11.31 13.39 -27.35
CA PRO A 19 -12.43 14.30 -27.48
C PRO A 19 -13.64 13.81 -26.66
N PHE A 20 -14.21 14.71 -25.88
CA PHE A 20 -15.50 14.55 -25.23
C PHE A 20 -16.48 15.57 -25.80
N ARG A 21 -17.74 15.19 -25.96
CA ARG A 21 -18.81 16.06 -26.42
C ARG A 21 -19.89 16.15 -25.35
N ASP A 22 -20.48 17.33 -25.23
CA ASP A 22 -21.60 17.59 -24.30
C ASP A 22 -21.29 17.15 -22.86
N LEU A 23 -20.19 17.65 -22.29
CA LEU A 23 -19.89 17.39 -20.87
C LEU A 23 -21.00 17.98 -20.00
N ILE A 24 -21.84 17.11 -19.48
CA ILE A 24 -23.00 17.45 -18.68
C ILE A 24 -22.61 18.34 -17.49
N GLY A 25 -23.29 19.46 -17.30
CA GLY A 25 -23.06 20.38 -16.19
C GLY A 25 -21.86 21.33 -16.34
N SER A 26 -20.97 21.11 -17.32
CA SER A 26 -19.78 21.97 -17.51
C SER A 26 -20.02 23.19 -18.43
N GLY A 27 -21.09 23.19 -19.23
CA GLY A 27 -21.33 24.17 -20.30
C GLY A 27 -20.35 24.09 -21.48
N VAL A 28 -19.56 23.01 -21.57
CA VAL A 28 -18.55 22.78 -22.61
C VAL A 28 -19.08 21.79 -23.64
N GLU A 29 -19.34 22.24 -24.86
CA GLU A 29 -19.85 21.40 -25.95
C GLU A 29 -18.79 20.39 -26.48
N ILE A 30 -17.53 20.81 -26.56
CA ILE A 30 -16.41 19.97 -26.99
C ILE A 30 -15.24 20.21 -26.05
N TYR A 31 -14.80 19.12 -25.41
CA TYR A 31 -13.64 19.12 -24.55
C TYR A 31 -12.60 18.11 -25.05
N ASN A 32 -11.42 18.59 -25.44
CA ASN A 32 -10.31 17.78 -25.86
C ASN A 32 -9.37 17.56 -24.67
N MET A 33 -9.51 16.42 -23.99
CA MET A 33 -8.65 16.06 -22.87
C MET A 33 -7.25 15.70 -23.37
N HIS A 34 -6.23 16.42 -22.92
CA HIS A 34 -4.84 16.14 -23.22
C HIS A 34 -4.22 15.30 -22.12
N ILE A 35 -3.98 14.03 -22.40
CA ILE A 35 -3.30 13.12 -21.46
C ILE A 35 -1.80 13.24 -21.69
N GLY A 36 -1.10 13.74 -20.67
CA GLY A 36 0.34 13.89 -20.64
C GLY A 36 1.02 12.88 -19.75
N ARG A 37 2.28 12.58 -20.04
CA ARG A 37 3.15 11.77 -19.19
C ARG A 37 4.46 12.49 -18.97
N CYS A 38 4.94 12.51 -17.74
CA CYS A 38 6.26 13.00 -17.39
C CYS A 38 7.35 12.06 -17.90
N ASP A 39 8.31 12.59 -18.64
CA ASP A 39 9.41 11.80 -19.20
C ASP A 39 10.41 11.32 -18.14
N ASN A 40 10.47 12.02 -16.98
CA ASN A 40 11.42 11.70 -15.91
C ASN A 40 10.87 10.67 -14.91
N CYS A 41 9.67 10.90 -14.36
CA CYS A 41 9.11 10.02 -13.30
C CYS A 41 7.91 9.17 -13.75
N GLY A 42 7.47 9.29 -15.01
CA GLY A 42 6.36 8.53 -15.55
C GLY A 42 4.97 8.96 -15.08
N PHE A 43 4.85 10.01 -14.24
CA PHE A 43 3.57 10.50 -13.76
C PHE A 43 2.65 10.89 -14.91
N ILE A 44 1.39 10.43 -14.86
CA ILE A 44 0.38 10.66 -15.89
C ILE A 44 -0.63 11.68 -15.37
N LEU A 45 -0.94 12.68 -16.16
CA LEU A 45 -1.86 13.74 -15.78
C LEU A 45 -2.62 14.30 -16.96
N GLN A 46 -3.73 14.93 -16.67
CA GLN A 46 -4.47 15.75 -17.62
C GLN A 46 -3.80 17.13 -17.72
N GLN A 47 -3.30 17.48 -18.90
CA GLN A 47 -2.53 18.73 -19.10
C GLN A 47 -3.39 19.98 -19.16
N ASN A 48 -4.67 19.83 -19.45
CA ASN A 48 -5.66 20.90 -19.55
C ASN A 48 -6.90 20.63 -18.69
N PRO A 49 -6.74 20.40 -17.36
CA PRO A 49 -7.88 20.13 -16.50
C PRO A 49 -8.87 21.29 -16.53
N LEU A 50 -10.10 21.01 -16.12
CA LEU A 50 -11.04 22.06 -15.77
C LEU A 50 -10.41 23.02 -14.76
N THR A 51 -10.76 24.30 -14.80
CA THR A 51 -10.23 25.26 -13.83
C THR A 51 -10.66 24.88 -12.40
N ALA A 52 -9.90 25.34 -11.41
CA ALA A 52 -10.26 25.12 -10.02
C ALA A 52 -11.70 25.63 -9.71
N GLU A 53 -12.08 26.77 -10.27
CA GLU A 53 -13.43 27.33 -10.14
C GLU A 53 -14.49 26.42 -10.79
N GLN A 54 -14.22 25.87 -11.97
CA GLN A 54 -15.15 24.96 -12.65
C GLN A 54 -15.32 23.66 -11.87
N LEU A 55 -14.25 23.09 -11.35
CA LEU A 55 -14.29 21.91 -10.49
C LEU A 55 -15.02 22.20 -9.18
N GLU A 56 -14.72 23.30 -8.55
CA GLU A 56 -15.39 23.74 -7.32
C GLU A 56 -16.90 23.90 -7.49
N ASN A 57 -17.32 24.57 -8.57
CA ASN A 57 -18.73 24.72 -8.90
C ASN A 57 -19.42 23.38 -9.12
N ARG A 58 -18.75 22.42 -9.76
CA ARG A 58 -19.27 21.05 -9.91
C ARG A 58 -19.49 20.39 -8.55
N TYR A 59 -18.47 20.37 -7.67
CA TYR A 59 -18.57 19.71 -6.37
C TYR A 59 -19.60 20.38 -5.44
N LYS A 60 -19.82 21.69 -5.54
CA LYS A 60 -20.84 22.39 -4.74
C LYS A 60 -22.26 22.19 -5.26
N ASN A 61 -22.44 21.98 -6.55
CA ASN A 61 -23.75 22.05 -7.21
C ASN A 61 -24.21 20.74 -7.86
N GLU A 62 -23.33 19.71 -8.00
CA GLU A 62 -23.71 18.47 -8.64
C GLU A 62 -24.22 17.44 -7.62
N SER A 63 -25.45 17.00 -7.80
CA SER A 63 -26.15 16.03 -6.92
C SER A 63 -25.54 14.64 -6.90
N LYS A 64 -24.70 14.26 -7.87
CA LYS A 64 -24.10 12.92 -7.91
C LYS A 64 -23.16 12.61 -6.73
N TYR A 65 -22.68 13.62 -6.04
CA TYR A 65 -21.90 13.48 -4.80
C TYR A 65 -22.75 13.62 -3.54
N GLU A 66 -24.05 13.88 -3.69
CA GLU A 66 -24.99 13.94 -2.60
C GLU A 66 -25.62 12.55 -2.44
N PHE A 67 -25.55 11.99 -1.25
CA PHE A 67 -26.27 10.77 -0.93
C PHE A 67 -27.77 11.08 -0.87
N ASP A 68 -28.53 10.49 -1.79
CA ASP A 68 -29.85 10.87 -2.26
C ASP A 68 -31.00 10.85 -1.24
N SER A 69 -30.80 10.46 0.00
CA SER A 69 -31.83 10.65 1.03
C SER A 69 -31.33 10.47 2.45
N ALA A 70 -31.90 11.26 3.35
CA ALA A 70 -31.71 11.12 4.79
C ALA A 70 -32.17 9.75 5.37
N ASP A 71 -32.85 8.97 4.58
CA ASP A 71 -33.46 7.69 4.97
C ASP A 71 -32.65 6.47 4.48
N ASN A 72 -31.74 6.63 3.53
CA ASN A 72 -30.82 5.57 3.12
C ASN A 72 -29.55 5.60 3.98
N ILE A 73 -29.70 5.17 5.22
CA ILE A 73 -28.57 4.71 6.00
C ILE A 73 -27.98 3.51 5.25
N PHE A 74 -26.70 3.59 4.88
CA PHE A 74 -26.01 2.50 4.21
C PHE A 74 -26.26 1.18 4.92
N SER A 75 -26.80 0.18 4.20
CA SER A 75 -26.92 -1.17 4.72
C SER A 75 -25.52 -1.80 4.87
N GLU A 76 -25.38 -2.83 5.71
CA GLU A 76 -24.11 -3.55 5.85
C GLU A 76 -23.60 -4.20 4.55
N SER A 77 -24.50 -4.36 3.58
CA SER A 77 -24.20 -4.86 2.23
C SER A 77 -23.83 -3.76 1.23
N ASP A 78 -23.83 -2.50 1.65
CA ASP A 78 -23.47 -1.37 0.80
C ASP A 78 -21.96 -1.36 0.54
N ASP A 79 -21.58 -1.19 -0.70
CA ASP A 79 -20.20 -1.20 -1.15
C ASP A 79 -19.35 -0.12 -0.47
N TYR A 80 -19.93 1.05 -0.22
CA TYR A 80 -19.26 2.14 0.47
C TYR A 80 -18.93 1.78 1.92
N VAL A 81 -19.90 1.18 2.64
CA VAL A 81 -19.71 0.70 4.03
C VAL A 81 -18.61 -0.36 4.07
N GLY A 82 -18.66 -1.32 3.15
CA GLY A 82 -17.64 -2.37 3.02
C GLY A 82 -16.25 -1.79 2.80
N ARG A 83 -16.13 -0.80 1.90
CA ARG A 83 -14.88 -0.09 1.63
C ARG A 83 -14.36 0.61 2.88
N CYS A 84 -15.17 1.40 3.56
CA CYS A 84 -14.75 2.12 4.76
C CYS A 84 -14.26 1.17 5.88
N ARG A 85 -14.97 0.06 6.10
CA ARG A 85 -14.58 -0.97 7.08
C ARG A 85 -13.26 -1.63 6.72
N ARG A 86 -13.04 -1.97 5.46
CA ARG A 86 -11.77 -2.51 4.96
C ARG A 86 -10.62 -1.52 5.17
N GLN A 87 -10.81 -0.26 4.77
CA GLN A 87 -9.81 0.80 4.95
C GLN A 87 -9.43 0.98 6.42
N LYS A 88 -10.41 1.04 7.31
CA LYS A 88 -10.16 1.11 8.75
C LYS A 88 -9.38 -0.10 9.26
N HIS A 89 -9.78 -1.32 8.87
CA HIS A 89 -9.08 -2.55 9.26
C HIS A 89 -7.62 -2.55 8.79
N PHE A 90 -7.38 -2.19 7.53
CA PHE A 90 -6.05 -2.05 6.95
C PHE A 90 -5.17 -1.08 7.76
N ILE A 91 -5.72 0.09 8.13
CA ILE A 91 -5.01 1.10 8.92
C ILE A 91 -4.69 0.56 10.32
N GLU A 92 -5.69 0.03 11.04
CA GLU A 92 -5.52 -0.44 12.43
C GLU A 92 -4.55 -1.62 12.53
N GLU A 93 -4.64 -2.57 11.60
CA GLU A 93 -3.72 -3.72 11.55
C GLU A 93 -2.27 -3.28 11.39
N ASN A 94 -2.01 -2.31 10.53
CA ASN A 94 -0.66 -1.89 10.19
C ASN A 94 -0.08 -0.88 11.19
N ILE A 95 -0.90 -0.05 11.81
CA ILE A 95 -0.48 0.81 12.93
C ILE A 95 -0.28 -0.03 14.20
N GLY A 96 -1.16 -0.99 14.49
CA GLY A 96 -1.09 -1.84 15.68
C GLY A 96 0.19 -2.69 15.79
N LYS A 97 0.85 -2.99 14.68
CA LYS A 97 2.16 -3.65 14.63
C LYS A 97 3.33 -2.76 15.05
N ARG A 98 3.09 -1.46 15.29
CA ARG A 98 4.13 -0.46 15.56
C ARG A 98 4.14 -0.02 17.02
N LYS A 99 5.34 0.22 17.56
CA LYS A 99 5.54 0.71 18.93
C LYS A 99 5.16 2.18 19.14
N SER A 100 4.82 2.89 18.07
CA SER A 100 4.67 4.35 18.04
C SER A 100 3.35 4.89 18.61
N GLY A 101 2.50 4.07 19.26
CA GLY A 101 1.25 4.50 19.92
C GLY A 101 0.05 4.64 18.96
N GLY A 102 -1.15 4.72 19.50
CA GLY A 102 -2.42 4.74 18.76
C GLY A 102 -2.71 6.08 18.05
N VAL A 103 -3.78 6.12 17.29
CA VAL A 103 -4.37 7.31 16.67
C VAL A 103 -5.42 7.87 17.62
N GLU A 104 -5.31 9.14 18.03
CA GLU A 104 -6.27 9.84 18.91
C GLU A 104 -7.07 10.92 18.15
N SER A 105 -6.57 11.33 16.97
CA SER A 105 -7.24 12.33 16.14
C SER A 105 -7.17 11.96 14.65
N VAL A 106 -8.31 12.10 13.96
CA VAL A 106 -8.48 11.76 12.53
C VAL A 106 -9.09 12.94 11.79
N LEU A 107 -8.43 13.36 10.73
CA LEU A 107 -8.97 14.30 9.75
C LEU A 107 -9.20 13.56 8.43
N GLU A 108 -10.41 13.62 7.90
CA GLU A 108 -10.74 13.08 6.58
C GLU A 108 -11.01 14.22 5.60
N VAL A 109 -10.25 14.25 4.50
CA VAL A 109 -10.48 15.18 3.39
C VAL A 109 -11.34 14.48 2.35
N GLY A 110 -12.49 15.10 1.97
CA GLY A 110 -13.51 14.48 1.15
C GLY A 110 -14.34 13.46 1.94
N ALA A 111 -14.83 13.88 3.11
CA ALA A 111 -15.46 12.97 4.08
C ALA A 111 -16.87 12.49 3.69
N ALA A 112 -17.46 13.03 2.63
CA ALA A 112 -18.78 12.66 2.10
C ALA A 112 -19.83 12.55 3.24
N SER A 113 -20.48 11.39 3.40
CA SER A 113 -21.50 11.19 4.45
C SER A 113 -20.95 11.16 5.88
N GLY A 114 -19.64 11.17 6.09
CA GLY A 114 -19.00 11.02 7.40
C GLY A 114 -19.04 9.61 7.98
N TYR A 115 -19.53 8.61 7.23
CA TYR A 115 -19.60 7.23 7.72
C TYR A 115 -18.23 6.67 8.11
N ASN A 116 -17.20 6.91 7.29
CA ASN A 116 -15.86 6.43 7.60
C ASN A 116 -15.34 7.00 8.94
N LEU A 117 -15.52 8.30 9.17
CA LEU A 117 -15.18 8.93 10.46
C LEU A 117 -16.00 8.37 11.63
N SER A 118 -17.24 7.92 11.41
CA SER A 118 -18.05 7.31 12.45
C SER A 118 -17.41 6.05 13.05
N LEU A 119 -16.60 5.35 12.26
CA LEU A 119 -15.88 4.15 12.68
C LEU A 119 -14.77 4.43 13.71
N TYR A 120 -14.33 5.67 13.84
CA TYR A 120 -13.31 6.13 14.80
C TYR A 120 -13.94 6.71 16.08
N ALA A 121 -15.01 6.08 16.57
CA ALA A 121 -15.70 6.50 17.80
C ALA A 121 -14.72 6.58 18.99
N GLY A 122 -14.91 7.60 19.84
CA GLY A 122 -14.02 7.85 21.01
C GLY A 122 -12.74 8.63 20.66
N LYS A 123 -12.51 8.95 19.37
CA LYS A 123 -11.40 9.78 18.91
C LYS A 123 -11.90 11.17 18.54
N ARG A 124 -10.98 12.17 18.50
CA ARG A 124 -11.26 13.45 17.86
C ARG A 124 -11.39 13.23 16.36
N ARG A 125 -12.49 13.65 15.76
CA ARG A 125 -12.83 13.39 14.36
C ARG A 125 -13.31 14.66 13.70
N LEU A 126 -12.74 15.00 12.55
CA LEU A 126 -13.17 16.12 11.73
C LEU A 126 -13.18 15.71 10.26
N GLY A 127 -14.27 15.98 9.56
CA GLY A 127 -14.36 15.81 8.10
C GLY A 127 -14.32 17.16 7.39
N ILE A 128 -13.71 17.20 6.22
CA ILE A 128 -13.78 18.34 5.30
C ILE A 128 -14.60 17.89 4.10
N GLU A 129 -15.68 18.62 3.82
CA GLU A 129 -16.66 18.25 2.80
C GLU A 129 -17.32 19.50 2.20
N PRO A 130 -17.26 19.73 0.88
CA PRO A 130 -17.87 20.89 0.26
C PRO A 130 -19.41 20.83 0.21
N SER A 131 -20.03 19.63 0.17
CA SER A 131 -21.48 19.51 0.18
C SER A 131 -22.08 19.80 1.54
N ALA A 132 -22.90 20.87 1.60
CA ALA A 132 -23.62 21.26 2.81
C ALA A 132 -24.64 20.18 3.24
N LEU A 133 -25.20 19.42 2.29
CA LEU A 133 -26.12 18.32 2.59
C LEU A 133 -25.38 17.18 3.28
N ASN A 134 -24.25 16.75 2.73
CA ASN A 134 -23.42 15.69 3.32
C ASN A 134 -22.96 16.07 4.74
N CYS A 135 -22.56 17.32 4.96
CA CYS A 135 -22.20 17.81 6.30
C CYS A 135 -23.37 17.71 7.31
N LYS A 136 -24.58 18.07 6.89
CA LYS A 136 -25.79 17.92 7.73
C LYS A 136 -26.10 16.47 8.04
N LEU A 137 -25.99 15.59 7.05
CA LEU A 137 -26.25 14.15 7.20
C LEU A 137 -25.20 13.50 8.12
N ALA A 138 -23.93 13.81 7.96
CA ALA A 138 -22.85 13.33 8.82
C ALA A 138 -23.11 13.66 10.30
N LYS A 139 -23.50 14.89 10.58
CA LYS A 139 -23.85 15.32 11.94
C LYS A 139 -25.09 14.62 12.47
N LYS A 140 -26.15 14.54 11.65
CA LYS A 140 -27.45 13.94 12.04
C LYS A 140 -27.32 12.44 12.29
N ASN A 141 -26.66 11.70 11.38
CA ASN A 141 -26.65 10.25 11.38
C ASN A 141 -25.54 9.66 12.22
N TYR A 142 -24.40 10.34 12.32
CA TYR A 142 -23.18 9.79 12.92
C TYR A 142 -22.57 10.68 14.03
N GLY A 143 -23.12 11.87 14.27
CA GLY A 143 -22.56 12.81 15.25
C GLY A 143 -21.11 13.24 14.92
N VAL A 144 -20.76 13.23 13.63
CA VAL A 144 -19.42 13.63 13.16
C VAL A 144 -19.39 15.13 12.91
N GLU A 145 -18.33 15.76 13.39
CA GLU A 145 -18.06 17.17 13.11
C GLU A 145 -17.51 17.35 11.70
N MET A 146 -18.06 18.32 10.96
CA MET A 146 -17.71 18.58 9.57
C MET A 146 -17.38 20.05 9.36
N PHE A 147 -16.28 20.31 8.68
CA PHE A 147 -16.01 21.61 8.06
C PHE A 147 -16.65 21.65 6.67
N ASN A 148 -17.67 22.48 6.49
CA ASN A 148 -18.32 22.65 5.20
C ASN A 148 -17.52 23.64 4.34
N GLY A 149 -16.72 23.13 3.43
CA GLY A 149 -15.88 23.91 2.56
C GLY A 149 -14.78 23.09 1.90
N LEU A 150 -13.89 23.77 1.21
CA LEU A 150 -12.74 23.18 0.53
C LEU A 150 -11.53 23.06 1.47
N TRP A 151 -10.56 22.23 1.06
CA TRP A 151 -9.29 22.08 1.76
C TRP A 151 -8.54 23.39 1.99
N SER A 152 -8.47 24.27 0.97
CA SER A 152 -7.84 25.58 1.08
C SER A 152 -8.51 26.48 2.12
N GLU A 153 -9.84 26.51 2.15
CA GLU A 153 -10.61 27.29 3.13
C GLU A 153 -10.41 26.76 4.57
N PHE A 154 -10.29 25.42 4.71
CA PHE A 154 -9.98 24.81 6.00
C PHE A 154 -8.62 25.28 6.53
N LEU A 155 -7.58 25.24 5.70
CA LEU A 155 -6.23 25.66 6.10
C LEU A 155 -6.16 27.12 6.51
N GLU A 156 -6.89 27.99 5.82
CA GLU A 156 -6.94 29.43 6.16
C GLU A 156 -7.60 29.68 7.52
N LYS A 157 -8.66 28.93 7.84
CA LYS A 157 -9.46 29.14 9.05
C LYS A 157 -8.96 28.36 10.27
N ASN A 158 -8.18 27.31 10.07
CA ASN A 158 -7.77 26.37 11.13
C ASN A 158 -6.24 26.26 11.22
N SER A 159 -5.55 27.38 11.13
CA SER A 159 -4.08 27.41 11.24
C SER A 159 -3.62 26.89 12.61
N GLY A 160 -2.71 25.90 12.58
CA GLY A 160 -2.12 25.30 13.79
C GLY A 160 -2.85 24.05 14.31
N GLU A 161 -3.98 23.64 13.73
CA GLU A 161 -4.58 22.34 14.04
C GLU A 161 -3.79 21.20 13.42
N THR A 162 -3.60 20.13 14.19
CA THR A 162 -2.89 18.92 13.72
C THR A 162 -3.65 17.66 14.10
N PHE A 163 -3.42 16.57 13.33
CA PHE A 163 -4.09 15.29 13.49
C PHE A 163 -3.10 14.13 13.40
N ASP A 164 -3.36 13.06 14.13
CA ASP A 164 -2.49 11.88 14.12
C ASP A 164 -2.62 11.08 12.83
N LEU A 165 -3.82 11.06 12.25
CA LEU A 165 -4.11 10.43 10.97
C LEU A 165 -4.81 11.42 10.04
N ILE A 166 -4.20 11.67 8.88
CA ILE A 166 -4.88 12.30 7.74
C ILE A 166 -5.37 11.17 6.82
N PHE A 167 -6.64 11.21 6.49
CA PHE A 167 -7.28 10.22 5.65
C PHE A 167 -7.81 10.88 4.38
N THR A 168 -7.52 10.29 3.21
CA THR A 168 -8.08 10.72 1.93
C THR A 168 -8.31 9.50 1.03
N SER A 169 -9.50 9.38 0.49
CA SER A 169 -9.92 8.27 -0.36
C SER A 169 -10.69 8.82 -1.56
N HIS A 170 -10.19 8.56 -2.76
CA HIS A 170 -10.77 9.05 -4.01
C HIS A 170 -10.93 10.58 -4.05
N VAL A 171 -9.88 11.29 -3.67
CA VAL A 171 -9.78 12.76 -3.68
C VAL A 171 -8.57 13.23 -4.46
N LEU A 172 -7.42 12.58 -4.26
CA LEU A 172 -6.14 13.05 -4.79
C LEU A 172 -6.09 13.07 -6.32
N GLU A 173 -6.84 12.18 -6.98
CA GLU A 173 -7.00 12.16 -8.43
C GLU A 173 -7.69 13.40 -8.98
N HIS A 174 -8.45 14.12 -8.15
CA HIS A 174 -9.17 15.34 -8.54
C HIS A 174 -8.37 16.63 -8.23
N ILE A 175 -7.28 16.54 -7.50
CA ILE A 175 -6.49 17.69 -7.05
C ILE A 175 -5.54 18.15 -8.15
N VAL A 176 -5.65 19.39 -8.62
CA VAL A 176 -4.84 19.91 -9.74
C VAL A 176 -3.35 19.86 -9.43
N ASP A 177 -2.92 20.29 -8.24
CA ASP A 177 -1.52 20.18 -7.79
C ASP A 177 -1.42 19.21 -6.60
N PRO A 178 -1.21 17.92 -6.88
CA PRO A 178 -1.15 16.90 -5.83
C PRO A 178 0.07 17.06 -4.93
N MET A 179 1.18 17.64 -5.41
CA MET A 179 2.36 17.85 -4.58
C MET A 179 2.11 18.95 -3.53
N LYS A 180 1.48 20.06 -3.94
CA LYS A 180 1.09 21.11 -3.01
C LYS A 180 0.14 20.54 -1.94
N PHE A 181 -0.89 19.83 -2.36
CA PHE A 181 -1.88 19.23 -1.45
C PHE A 181 -1.24 18.30 -0.42
N ILE A 182 -0.39 17.35 -0.85
CA ILE A 182 0.25 16.42 0.09
C ILE A 182 1.23 17.13 1.04
N ARG A 183 1.93 18.18 0.60
CA ARG A 183 2.77 18.99 1.49
C ARG A 183 1.95 19.76 2.52
N GLU A 184 0.80 20.28 2.14
CA GLU A 184 -0.15 20.91 3.05
C GLU A 184 -0.71 19.90 4.05
N CYS A 185 -1.06 18.68 3.60
CA CYS A 185 -1.41 17.59 4.50
C CYS A 185 -0.26 17.24 5.47
N ALA A 186 0.97 17.21 5.00
CA ALA A 186 2.13 16.94 5.86
C ALA A 186 2.32 18.00 6.95
N ALA A 187 1.95 19.27 6.67
CA ALA A 187 2.05 20.35 7.66
C ALA A 187 1.08 20.15 8.84
N VAL A 188 -0.11 19.60 8.60
CA VAL A 188 -1.14 19.35 9.64
C VAL A 188 -1.16 17.89 10.12
N CYS A 189 -0.32 17.02 9.57
CA CYS A 189 -0.19 15.63 9.96
C CYS A 189 0.85 15.47 11.07
N ASN A 190 0.47 14.84 12.19
CA ASN A 190 1.41 14.50 13.25
C ASN A 190 2.18 13.22 12.93
N ARG A 191 1.50 12.18 12.36
CA ARG A 191 2.08 10.82 12.29
C ARG A 191 1.78 10.06 11.01
N TYR A 192 0.52 9.85 10.69
CA TYR A 192 0.10 8.92 9.64
C TYR A 192 -0.73 9.59 8.57
N MET A 193 -0.57 9.12 7.34
CA MET A 193 -1.44 9.48 6.24
C MET A 193 -1.90 8.23 5.49
N PHE A 194 -3.20 8.10 5.31
CA PHE A 194 -3.81 7.09 4.46
C PHE A 194 -4.25 7.74 3.15
N VAL A 195 -3.89 7.09 2.04
CA VAL A 195 -4.27 7.52 0.69
C VAL A 195 -4.80 6.33 -0.08
N GLU A 196 -6.03 6.43 -0.60
CA GLU A 196 -6.57 5.50 -1.58
C GLU A 196 -6.93 6.25 -2.86
N VAL A 197 -6.43 5.77 -4.00
CA VAL A 197 -6.65 6.34 -5.32
C VAL A 197 -6.85 5.26 -6.38
N PRO A 198 -7.52 5.55 -7.51
CA PRO A 198 -7.51 4.68 -8.67
C PRO A 198 -6.08 4.39 -9.11
N CYS A 199 -5.78 3.11 -9.42
CA CYS A 199 -4.43 2.67 -9.79
C CYS A 199 -4.35 2.31 -11.27
N PHE A 200 -3.51 3.04 -11.98
CA PHE A 200 -3.33 2.87 -13.42
C PHE A 200 -2.48 1.64 -13.81
N ASP A 201 -1.74 1.06 -12.87
CA ASP A 201 -0.97 -0.17 -13.09
C ASP A 201 -1.85 -1.41 -13.14
N ILE A 202 -3.07 -1.32 -12.64
CA ILE A 202 -4.02 -2.44 -12.66
C ILE A 202 -4.84 -2.35 -13.94
N LYS A 203 -4.85 -3.45 -14.70
CA LYS A 203 -5.55 -3.49 -15.98
C LYS A 203 -7.06 -3.36 -15.79
N PHE A 204 -7.62 -2.27 -16.34
CA PHE A 204 -9.04 -2.04 -16.45
C PHE A 204 -9.44 -2.11 -17.93
N ILE A 205 -10.36 -3.01 -18.28
CA ILE A 205 -10.72 -3.33 -19.67
C ILE A 205 -12.22 -3.39 -19.93
N GLU A 206 -13.05 -2.95 -19.01
CA GLU A 206 -14.50 -3.07 -19.19
C GLU A 206 -15.06 -2.04 -20.17
N GLU A 207 -14.40 -0.86 -20.24
CA GLU A 207 -14.78 0.16 -21.24
C GLU A 207 -13.55 0.88 -21.83
N PRO A 208 -13.64 1.32 -23.10
CA PRO A 208 -12.56 2.06 -23.74
C PRO A 208 -12.26 3.37 -22.99
N TYR A 209 -11.00 3.54 -22.56
CA TYR A 209 -10.54 4.73 -21.85
C TYR A 209 -11.24 5.04 -20.52
N GLY A 210 -11.94 4.07 -19.91
CA GLY A 210 -12.73 4.27 -18.71
C GLY A 210 -11.96 4.82 -17.49
N MET A 211 -10.63 4.69 -17.47
CA MET A 211 -9.80 5.31 -16.44
C MET A 211 -9.64 6.83 -16.59
N PHE A 212 -9.93 7.39 -17.77
CA PHE A 212 -9.79 8.81 -18.06
C PHE A 212 -11.13 9.54 -17.90
N GLY A 213 -11.57 9.70 -16.64
CA GLY A 213 -12.70 10.58 -16.35
C GLY A 213 -12.28 12.05 -16.46
N GLU A 214 -13.19 12.92 -16.92
CA GLU A 214 -12.91 14.36 -17.07
C GLU A 214 -12.63 15.08 -15.75
N GLU A 215 -13.06 14.49 -14.64
CA GLU A 215 -12.82 14.99 -13.30
C GLU A 215 -11.48 14.51 -12.71
N HIS A 216 -10.93 13.41 -13.23
CA HIS A 216 -9.66 12.91 -12.79
C HIS A 216 -8.53 13.66 -13.50
N VAL A 217 -7.86 14.52 -12.79
CA VAL A 217 -6.72 15.28 -13.32
C VAL A 217 -5.40 14.53 -13.15
N ASN A 218 -5.34 13.54 -12.26
CA ASN A 218 -4.16 12.73 -12.00
C ASN A 218 -4.47 11.24 -12.13
N PHE A 219 -3.56 10.52 -12.77
CA PHE A 219 -3.68 9.08 -12.98
C PHE A 219 -2.47 8.40 -12.32
N PHE A 220 -2.70 7.89 -11.12
CA PHE A 220 -1.62 7.37 -10.29
C PHE A 220 -1.22 5.95 -10.69
N THR A 221 0.09 5.77 -10.83
CA THR A 221 0.75 4.46 -10.74
C THR A 221 1.30 4.30 -9.32
N ILE A 222 1.62 3.06 -8.93
CA ILE A 222 2.30 2.78 -7.65
C ILE A 222 3.57 3.64 -7.54
N GLN A 223 4.36 3.68 -8.61
CA GLN A 223 5.60 4.44 -8.66
C GLN A 223 5.38 5.95 -8.50
N SER A 224 4.41 6.53 -9.19
CA SER A 224 4.16 7.97 -9.12
C SER A 224 3.59 8.39 -7.76
N LEU A 225 2.73 7.57 -7.15
CA LEU A 225 2.23 7.80 -5.80
C LEU A 225 3.36 7.73 -4.77
N TRP A 226 4.26 6.74 -4.93
CA TRP A 226 5.44 6.61 -4.07
C TRP A 226 6.35 7.83 -4.14
N HIS A 227 6.65 8.32 -5.35
CA HIS A 227 7.46 9.51 -5.54
C HIS A 227 6.79 10.76 -4.95
N LEU A 228 5.48 10.90 -5.13
CA LEU A 228 4.71 12.01 -4.58
C LEU A 228 4.83 12.06 -3.05
N MET A 229 4.48 10.95 -2.40
CA MET A 229 4.46 10.85 -0.94
C MET A 229 5.85 11.00 -0.32
N SER A 230 6.85 10.34 -0.90
CA SER A 230 8.24 10.43 -0.40
C SER A 230 8.81 11.84 -0.54
N ASN A 231 8.53 12.54 -1.66
CA ASN A 231 8.98 13.93 -1.87
C ASN A 231 8.23 14.92 -0.96
N ALA A 232 7.11 14.53 -0.38
CA ALA A 232 6.39 15.33 0.60
C ALA A 232 6.73 15.00 2.07
N GLY A 233 7.71 14.10 2.31
CA GLY A 233 8.19 13.78 3.65
C GLY A 233 7.46 12.62 4.33
N PHE A 234 6.88 11.69 3.58
CA PHE A 234 6.28 10.48 4.10
C PHE A 234 7.08 9.22 3.76
N ALA A 235 7.20 8.31 4.72
CA ALA A 235 7.77 6.98 4.53
C ALA A 235 6.65 5.94 4.43
N PRO A 236 6.74 4.97 3.51
CA PRO A 236 5.69 3.97 3.36
C PRO A 236 5.66 3.00 4.55
N ILE A 237 4.46 2.61 4.93
CA ILE A 237 4.20 1.56 5.92
C ILE A 237 3.75 0.30 5.20
N GLU A 238 2.67 0.39 4.43
CA GLU A 238 2.03 -0.74 3.76
C GLU A 238 1.20 -0.25 2.58
N PHE A 239 0.94 -1.15 1.63
CA PHE A 239 -0.01 -0.90 0.55
C PHE A 239 -0.82 -2.16 0.23
N GLU A 240 -2.05 -1.96 -0.24
CA GLU A 240 -2.95 -3.01 -0.70
C GLU A 240 -3.48 -2.65 -2.09
N MET A 241 -3.31 -3.57 -3.04
CA MET A 241 -3.90 -3.43 -4.37
C MET A 241 -5.32 -3.99 -4.38
N ILE A 242 -6.29 -3.17 -4.82
CA ILE A 242 -7.69 -3.52 -4.86
C ILE A 242 -8.07 -3.80 -6.30
N PHE A 243 -8.24 -5.08 -6.59
CA PHE A 243 -8.70 -5.52 -7.89
C PHE A 243 -10.23 -5.42 -7.91
N GLY A 244 -10.77 -4.50 -8.71
CA GLY A 244 -12.17 -4.12 -8.74
C GLY A 244 -13.16 -5.18 -9.24
N PHE A 245 -13.00 -6.44 -8.84
CA PHE A 245 -13.87 -7.55 -9.20
C PHE A 245 -14.68 -8.02 -7.99
N GLY A 246 -15.76 -7.33 -7.72
CA GLY A 246 -16.69 -7.72 -6.67
C GLY A 246 -17.73 -6.64 -6.45
N LYS A 247 -18.78 -6.98 -5.75
CA LYS A 247 -19.93 -6.11 -5.44
C LYS A 247 -19.59 -4.80 -4.70
N PHE A 248 -18.30 -4.48 -4.52
CA PHE A 248 -17.81 -3.47 -3.56
C PHE A 248 -17.20 -2.20 -4.17
N LEU A 249 -17.24 -2.05 -5.48
CA LEU A 249 -16.91 -0.78 -6.13
C LEU A 249 -17.97 -0.50 -7.21
N PRO A 250 -18.77 0.55 -7.07
CA PRO A 250 -19.57 1.04 -8.20
C PRO A 250 -18.61 1.31 -9.33
N ALA A 251 -18.79 0.63 -10.47
CA ALA A 251 -17.95 0.71 -11.64
C ALA A 251 -16.58 -0.02 -11.63
N GLY A 252 -16.24 -0.86 -10.61
CA GLY A 252 -15.10 -1.80 -10.75
C GLY A 252 -13.72 -1.20 -10.97
N TRP A 253 -13.50 0.06 -10.61
CA TRP A 253 -12.21 0.70 -10.82
C TRP A 253 -11.16 0.16 -9.86
N PRO A 254 -10.03 -0.33 -10.39
CA PRO A 254 -8.94 -0.79 -9.56
C PRO A 254 -8.33 0.38 -8.77
N ALA A 255 -8.02 0.14 -7.52
CA ALA A 255 -7.46 1.15 -6.62
C ALA A 255 -6.25 0.61 -5.86
N ILE A 256 -5.48 1.50 -5.30
CA ILE A 256 -4.41 1.20 -4.36
C ILE A 256 -4.68 1.95 -3.06
N SER A 257 -4.73 1.22 -1.94
CA SER A 257 -4.71 1.77 -0.58
C SER A 257 -3.28 1.81 -0.08
N THR A 258 -2.87 2.93 0.49
CA THR A 258 -1.50 3.09 1.01
C THR A 258 -1.53 3.76 2.37
N LEU A 259 -0.68 3.28 3.27
CA LEU A 259 -0.47 3.87 4.59
C LEU A 259 0.96 4.36 4.71
N TRP A 260 1.11 5.58 5.20
CA TRP A 260 2.36 6.31 5.28
C TRP A 260 2.58 6.84 6.70
N GLU A 261 3.84 6.93 7.11
CA GLU A 261 4.27 7.59 8.33
C GLU A 261 5.01 8.88 7.99
N LYS A 262 4.70 9.95 8.69
CA LYS A 262 5.46 11.20 8.56
C LYS A 262 6.90 10.94 8.98
N ALA A 263 7.83 11.24 8.08
CA ALA A 263 9.24 11.07 8.34
C ALA A 263 9.81 12.34 8.94
N ASP A 264 10.68 12.19 9.94
CA ASP A 264 11.45 13.31 10.47
C ASP A 264 12.37 13.91 9.39
N ASP A 265 12.39 15.21 9.30
CA ASP A 265 12.79 16.11 8.20
C ASP A 265 14.11 15.88 7.47
N LYS A 266 14.88 14.84 7.71
CA LYS A 266 16.23 14.71 7.10
C LYS A 266 16.66 13.32 6.62
N LYS A 267 15.84 12.28 6.77
CA LYS A 267 16.31 10.90 6.50
C LYS A 267 15.59 10.15 5.38
N SER A 268 14.56 10.68 4.76
CA SER A 268 13.72 9.90 3.83
C SER A 268 13.41 10.56 2.49
N ILE A 269 14.22 11.50 2.02
CA ILE A 269 14.10 11.88 0.61
C ILE A 269 14.62 10.69 -0.20
N TYR A 270 13.71 9.86 -0.66
CA TYR A 270 14.02 8.81 -1.62
C TYR A 270 14.47 9.46 -2.94
N LYS A 271 15.75 9.69 -3.05
CA LYS A 271 16.36 9.80 -4.39
C LYS A 271 16.27 8.41 -5.00
N SER A 272 15.98 8.33 -6.31
CA SER A 272 16.09 7.08 -7.05
C SER A 272 17.43 6.43 -6.72
N GLY A 273 17.43 5.24 -6.09
CA GLY A 273 18.61 4.59 -5.54
C GLY A 273 18.59 4.39 -4.03
N ALA A 274 18.00 5.27 -3.25
CA ALA A 274 17.93 5.14 -1.78
C ALA A 274 17.14 3.90 -1.32
N CYS A 275 16.25 3.37 -2.18
CA CYS A 275 15.59 2.08 -1.93
C CYS A 275 16.56 0.92 -1.86
N LEU A 276 17.61 0.94 -2.70
CA LEU A 276 18.61 -0.13 -2.72
C LEU A 276 19.48 -0.08 -1.46
N GLU A 277 20.01 1.09 -1.09
CA GLU A 277 20.83 1.23 0.11
C GLU A 277 20.08 0.84 1.37
N ARG A 278 18.82 1.28 1.49
CA ARG A 278 17.96 0.87 2.61
C ARG A 278 17.71 -0.64 2.60
N TYR A 279 17.32 -1.20 1.47
CA TYR A 279 17.11 -2.63 1.31
C TYR A 279 18.35 -3.42 1.70
N LEU A 280 19.54 -3.00 1.23
CA LEU A 280 20.81 -3.66 1.57
C LEU A 280 21.12 -3.54 3.06
N ALA A 281 20.88 -2.38 3.69
CA ALA A 281 21.13 -2.17 5.11
C ALA A 281 20.18 -3.03 5.98
N GLU A 282 18.88 -3.05 5.68
CA GLU A 282 17.90 -3.87 6.39
C GLU A 282 18.17 -5.36 6.21
N ASN A 283 18.50 -5.81 4.99
CA ASN A 283 18.84 -7.20 4.72
C ASN A 283 20.14 -7.64 5.36
N LYS A 284 21.11 -6.75 5.51
CA LYS A 284 22.34 -7.04 6.28
C LYS A 284 22.02 -7.37 7.73
N ILE A 285 21.11 -6.62 8.35
CA ILE A 285 20.67 -6.88 9.74
C ILE A 285 19.95 -8.23 9.83
N LEU A 286 19.01 -8.49 8.89
CA LEU A 286 18.28 -9.76 8.84
C LEU A 286 19.23 -10.95 8.62
N LEU A 287 20.18 -10.81 7.70
CA LEU A 287 21.17 -11.85 7.43
C LEU A 287 22.06 -12.14 8.63
N GLN A 288 22.49 -11.10 9.36
CA GLN A 288 23.23 -11.27 10.60
C GLN A 288 22.43 -12.04 11.67
N ALA A 289 21.14 -11.72 11.82
CA ALA A 289 20.26 -12.43 12.75
C ALA A 289 20.07 -13.90 12.38
N VAL A 290 19.98 -14.20 11.09
CA VAL A 290 19.90 -15.59 10.57
C VAL A 290 21.23 -16.30 10.80
N ASP A 291 22.36 -15.66 10.51
CA ASP A 291 23.68 -16.27 10.70
C ASP A 291 23.98 -16.57 12.17
N GLU A 292 23.55 -15.71 13.10
CA GLU A 292 23.66 -15.97 14.54
C GLU A 292 22.84 -17.21 14.98
N LYS A 293 21.69 -17.49 14.33
CA LYS A 293 20.95 -18.74 14.54
C LYS A 293 21.72 -19.95 14.01
N ILE A 294 22.31 -19.83 12.82
CA ILE A 294 23.12 -20.90 12.19
C ILE A 294 24.39 -21.18 13.02
N LYS A 295 25.10 -20.18 13.51
CA LYS A 295 26.27 -20.34 14.38
C LYS A 295 26.01 -21.17 15.62
N LYS A 296 24.80 -21.10 16.18
CA LYS A 296 24.41 -21.87 17.36
C LYS A 296 24.24 -23.37 17.08
N ILE A 297 24.18 -23.78 15.80
CA ILE A 297 24.20 -25.21 15.44
C ILE A 297 25.60 -25.76 15.65
N PRO A 298 25.78 -26.82 16.46
CA PRO A 298 27.09 -27.42 16.69
C PRO A 298 27.78 -27.85 15.39
N SER A 299 29.06 -27.57 15.24
CA SER A 299 29.81 -27.85 14.00
C SER A 299 29.93 -29.35 13.70
N GLY A 300 29.90 -30.20 14.73
CA GLY A 300 29.96 -31.67 14.58
C GLY A 300 28.60 -32.34 14.35
N GLU A 301 27.49 -31.63 14.48
CA GLU A 301 26.14 -32.16 14.30
C GLU A 301 25.89 -32.50 12.82
N LYS A 302 25.46 -33.74 12.53
CA LYS A 302 25.14 -34.19 11.17
C LYS A 302 23.83 -33.54 10.69
N LEU A 303 23.96 -32.49 9.88
CA LEU A 303 22.88 -31.63 9.48
C LEU A 303 22.30 -32.03 8.12
N ALA A 304 20.98 -32.19 8.07
CA ALA A 304 20.24 -32.22 6.81
C ALA A 304 19.65 -30.85 6.49
N LEU A 305 19.73 -30.44 5.24
CA LEU A 305 19.01 -29.23 4.76
C LEU A 305 17.70 -29.62 4.13
N TRP A 306 16.61 -28.93 4.44
CA TRP A 306 15.31 -29.17 3.81
C TRP A 306 14.72 -27.88 3.20
N GLY A 307 14.40 -27.95 1.91
CA GLY A 307 13.85 -26.84 1.12
C GLY A 307 14.92 -26.12 0.31
N ILE A 308 15.31 -26.73 -0.80
CA ILE A 308 16.46 -26.28 -1.60
C ILE A 308 15.99 -25.44 -2.77
N ALA A 309 16.25 -24.14 -2.67
CA ALA A 309 15.95 -23.14 -3.69
C ALA A 309 17.02 -22.02 -3.64
N HIS A 310 16.80 -20.96 -4.38
CA HIS A 310 17.66 -19.76 -4.41
C HIS A 310 18.06 -19.31 -3.00
N HIS A 311 17.13 -19.33 -2.05
CA HIS A 311 17.39 -18.88 -0.69
C HIS A 311 18.43 -19.74 0.04
N ALA A 312 18.40 -21.07 -0.13
CA ALA A 312 19.39 -21.97 0.44
C ALA A 312 20.81 -21.68 -0.11
N ALA A 313 20.90 -21.39 -1.42
CA ALA A 313 22.16 -21.02 -2.06
C ALA A 313 22.69 -19.67 -1.54
N MET A 314 21.81 -18.69 -1.33
CA MET A 314 22.13 -17.41 -0.74
C MET A 314 22.65 -17.57 0.69
N LEU A 315 22.03 -18.41 1.52
CA LEU A 315 22.48 -18.72 2.87
C LEU A 315 23.87 -19.36 2.87
N LEU A 316 24.13 -20.35 1.98
CA LEU A 316 25.46 -20.95 1.84
C LEU A 316 26.55 -19.93 1.48
N GLY A 317 26.24 -18.98 0.62
CA GLY A 317 27.21 -17.98 0.16
C GLY A 317 27.45 -16.83 1.13
N ASN A 318 26.55 -16.59 2.10
CA ASN A 318 26.56 -15.35 2.90
C ASN A 318 26.45 -15.59 4.41
N THR A 319 26.46 -16.82 4.89
CA THR A 319 26.40 -17.17 6.31
C THR A 319 27.42 -18.29 6.64
N SER A 320 27.53 -18.62 7.90
CA SER A 320 28.35 -19.75 8.37
C SER A 320 27.77 -21.15 8.04
N LEU A 321 26.74 -21.23 7.20
CA LEU A 321 26.10 -22.49 6.85
C LEU A 321 27.06 -23.46 6.12
N ALA A 322 27.93 -22.93 5.26
CA ALA A 322 28.93 -23.74 4.54
C ALA A 322 29.99 -24.39 5.45
N GLU A 323 30.12 -23.91 6.68
CA GLU A 323 31.05 -24.44 7.68
C GLU A 323 30.45 -25.57 8.52
N LYS A 324 29.15 -25.86 8.33
CA LYS A 324 28.41 -26.91 9.06
C LYS A 324 28.60 -28.27 8.41
N ASN A 325 28.48 -29.35 9.21
CA ASN A 325 28.57 -30.73 8.74
C ASN A 325 27.28 -31.14 8.03
N ILE A 326 27.10 -30.70 6.78
CA ILE A 326 25.91 -30.99 5.97
C ILE A 326 26.11 -32.38 5.38
N VAL A 327 25.23 -33.34 5.72
CA VAL A 327 25.32 -34.73 5.31
C VAL A 327 24.19 -35.18 4.38
N ARG A 328 23.06 -34.48 4.39
CA ARG A 328 21.88 -34.77 3.56
C ARG A 328 21.23 -33.50 3.05
N VAL A 329 20.55 -33.61 1.91
CA VAL A 329 19.83 -32.50 1.27
C VAL A 329 18.47 -32.99 0.79
N TYR A 330 17.39 -32.48 1.37
CA TYR A 330 16.02 -32.90 1.08
C TYR A 330 15.23 -31.81 0.34
N ASP A 331 14.46 -32.21 -0.65
CA ASP A 331 13.45 -31.40 -1.30
C ASP A 331 12.26 -32.27 -1.73
N SER A 332 11.05 -31.71 -1.60
CA SER A 332 9.82 -32.36 -2.02
C SER A 332 9.54 -32.22 -3.54
N ASP A 333 10.24 -31.33 -4.23
CA ASP A 333 10.12 -31.15 -5.66
C ASP A 333 10.85 -32.30 -6.41
N LYS A 334 10.08 -33.22 -6.95
CA LYS A 334 10.60 -34.39 -7.70
C LYS A 334 11.52 -34.01 -8.87
N ARG A 335 11.37 -32.80 -9.43
CA ARG A 335 12.22 -32.35 -10.55
C ARG A 335 13.66 -32.09 -10.12
N LYS A 336 13.92 -31.93 -8.85
CA LYS A 336 15.24 -31.71 -8.27
C LYS A 336 15.92 -33.00 -7.85
N THR A 337 15.19 -34.11 -7.79
CA THR A 337 15.72 -35.42 -7.35
C THR A 337 16.88 -35.85 -8.24
N GLY A 338 18.03 -36.15 -7.62
CA GLY A 338 19.27 -36.55 -8.31
C GLY A 338 20.17 -35.37 -8.73
N LEU A 339 19.67 -34.14 -8.71
CA LEU A 339 20.54 -32.95 -8.80
C LEU A 339 21.41 -32.86 -7.55
N LYS A 340 22.49 -32.10 -7.63
CA LYS A 340 23.37 -31.88 -6.46
C LYS A 340 23.25 -30.45 -5.92
N PHE A 341 23.28 -30.35 -4.61
CA PHE A 341 23.41 -29.11 -3.91
C PHE A 341 24.54 -29.18 -2.89
N PHE A 342 25.51 -28.32 -2.94
CA PHE A 342 26.74 -28.37 -2.14
C PHE A 342 27.48 -29.72 -2.25
N GLY A 343 27.48 -30.30 -3.48
CA GLY A 343 28.08 -31.59 -3.78
C GLY A 343 27.24 -32.82 -3.36
N ILE A 344 26.19 -32.63 -2.57
CA ILE A 344 25.32 -33.67 -2.02
C ILE A 344 24.09 -33.88 -2.94
N PRO A 345 23.71 -35.12 -3.27
CA PRO A 345 22.50 -35.36 -4.04
C PRO A 345 21.26 -34.88 -3.32
N ILE A 346 20.34 -34.23 -4.05
CA ILE A 346 19.02 -33.87 -3.55
C ILE A 346 18.14 -35.11 -3.61
N THR A 347 17.54 -35.46 -2.49
CA THR A 347 16.62 -36.60 -2.36
C THR A 347 15.29 -36.17 -1.76
N PRO A 348 14.20 -36.93 -1.97
CA PRO A 348 13.04 -36.86 -1.12
C PRO A 348 13.43 -37.11 0.34
N PHE A 349 12.66 -36.55 1.26
CA PHE A 349 12.88 -36.77 2.69
C PHE A 349 12.75 -38.28 3.00
N ASN A 350 13.71 -38.80 3.77
CA ASN A 350 13.72 -40.19 4.22
C ASN A 350 13.91 -40.21 5.76
N GLU A 351 12.93 -40.78 6.47
CA GLU A 351 12.97 -40.89 7.94
C GLU A 351 14.04 -41.87 8.43
N ASP A 352 14.39 -42.87 7.62
CA ASP A 352 15.44 -43.85 7.96
C ASP A 352 16.80 -43.20 8.21
N ASP A 353 17.12 -42.11 7.53
CA ASP A 353 18.38 -41.36 7.72
C ASP A 353 18.49 -40.81 9.15
N ILE A 354 17.35 -40.51 9.78
CA ILE A 354 17.28 -40.03 11.16
C ILE A 354 17.30 -41.21 12.13
N ILE A 355 16.52 -42.27 11.83
CA ILE A 355 16.41 -43.45 12.69
C ILE A 355 17.76 -44.19 12.77
N SER A 356 18.51 -44.24 11.68
CA SER A 356 19.85 -44.85 11.63
C SER A 356 20.96 -43.99 12.27
N GLY A 357 20.66 -42.72 12.58
CA GLY A 357 21.65 -41.77 13.10
C GLY A 357 22.60 -41.24 12.03
N GLU A 358 22.24 -41.30 10.77
CA GLU A 358 22.96 -40.63 9.68
C GLU A 358 22.73 -39.13 9.70
N VAL A 359 21.57 -38.68 10.25
CA VAL A 359 21.19 -37.29 10.43
C VAL A 359 20.79 -37.01 11.90
N ASP A 360 21.44 -36.03 12.52
CA ASP A 360 21.15 -35.61 13.91
C ASP A 360 20.10 -34.50 13.97
N ALA A 361 20.10 -33.64 12.95
CA ALA A 361 19.23 -32.45 12.92
C ALA A 361 18.84 -32.02 11.50
N ILE A 362 17.72 -31.34 11.40
CA ILE A 362 17.21 -30.76 10.15
C ILE A 362 17.23 -29.25 10.28
N LEU A 363 17.85 -28.57 9.33
CA LEU A 363 17.71 -27.12 9.13
C LEU A 363 16.76 -26.84 7.98
N ILE A 364 15.68 -26.12 8.26
CA ILE A 364 14.75 -25.68 7.22
C ILE A 364 15.29 -24.41 6.57
N THR A 365 15.70 -24.51 5.29
CA THR A 365 16.38 -23.45 4.55
C THR A 365 15.45 -22.63 3.65
N THR A 366 14.14 -22.79 3.76
CA THR A 366 13.14 -22.04 3.01
C THR A 366 12.32 -21.17 3.93
N TYR A 367 12.08 -19.89 3.55
CA TYR A 367 11.19 -18.98 4.26
C TYR A 367 9.72 -19.40 4.09
N THR A 368 9.27 -19.48 2.84
CA THR A 368 7.84 -19.68 2.50
C THR A 368 7.27 -21.03 2.95
N ALA A 369 8.08 -22.09 2.93
CA ALA A 369 7.66 -23.43 3.32
C ALA A 369 8.05 -23.83 4.76
N GLN A 370 8.71 -22.95 5.54
CA GLN A 370 9.19 -23.30 6.89
C GLN A 370 8.07 -23.83 7.78
N LYS A 371 6.92 -23.17 7.77
CA LYS A 371 5.77 -23.54 8.62
C LYS A 371 5.18 -24.89 8.23
N SER A 372 5.04 -25.19 6.93
CA SER A 372 4.50 -26.45 6.42
C SER A 372 5.46 -27.63 6.65
N ILE A 373 6.75 -27.44 6.39
CA ILE A 373 7.80 -28.45 6.64
C ILE A 373 7.89 -28.75 8.14
N SER A 374 7.95 -27.71 8.98
CA SER A 374 7.98 -27.88 10.42
C SER A 374 6.78 -28.66 10.95
N LYS A 375 5.58 -28.39 10.43
CA LYS A 375 4.35 -29.13 10.79
C LYS A 375 4.41 -30.59 10.34
N ALA A 376 4.98 -30.85 9.17
CA ALA A 376 5.16 -32.20 8.64
C ALA A 376 6.12 -33.02 9.54
N ILE A 377 7.30 -32.47 9.86
CA ILE A 377 8.28 -33.15 10.71
C ILE A 377 7.72 -33.42 12.11
N ASN A 378 7.04 -32.46 12.72
CA ASN A 378 6.44 -32.63 14.04
C ASN A 378 5.39 -33.76 14.10
N LYS A 379 4.66 -34.01 12.98
CA LYS A 379 3.71 -35.12 12.90
C LYS A 379 4.37 -36.52 12.86
N MET A 380 5.60 -36.57 12.38
CA MET A 380 6.35 -37.85 12.27
C MET A 380 6.97 -38.25 13.61
N ASN A 381 6.99 -37.36 14.59
CA ASN A 381 7.54 -37.61 15.94
C ASN A 381 8.96 -38.21 15.94
N LEU A 382 9.81 -37.71 15.03
CA LEU A 382 11.17 -38.21 14.85
C LEU A 382 12.12 -37.69 15.94
N PRO A 383 13.11 -38.48 16.37
CA PRO A 383 14.06 -38.08 17.42
C PRO A 383 15.18 -37.20 16.85
N CYS A 384 14.83 -36.09 16.18
CA CYS A 384 15.81 -35.16 15.65
C CYS A 384 15.50 -33.75 16.04
N LYS A 385 16.54 -32.88 16.10
CA LYS A 385 16.37 -31.45 16.28
C LYS A 385 15.91 -30.81 14.97
N VAL A 386 15.05 -29.77 15.08
CA VAL A 386 14.61 -28.99 13.94
C VAL A 386 14.98 -27.53 14.16
N TYR A 387 15.87 -27.03 13.33
CA TYR A 387 16.31 -25.64 13.33
C TYR A 387 15.46 -24.82 12.35
N LYS A 388 14.94 -23.70 12.85
CA LYS A 388 14.14 -22.73 12.10
C LYS A 388 14.87 -21.41 12.05
N LEU A 389 14.97 -20.83 10.88
CA LEU A 389 15.66 -19.55 10.69
C LEU A 389 14.76 -18.35 10.93
N TYR A 390 13.45 -18.53 10.76
CA TYR A 390 12.46 -17.42 10.78
C TYR A 390 11.41 -17.63 11.88
N ASP A 391 11.01 -16.54 12.51
CA ASP A 391 9.96 -16.51 13.51
C ASP A 391 8.62 -16.22 12.84
N ILE A 392 8.05 -17.23 12.14
CA ILE A 392 6.81 -17.16 11.35
C ILE A 392 5.82 -18.27 11.73
#